data_cfd14a40c2a5f370359b1618c6afe6d4
#
_entry.id   cfd14a40c2a5f370359b1618c6afe6d4
#
_cell.length_a   1.000
_cell.length_b   1.000
_cell.length_c   1.000
_cell.angle_alpha   90.00
_cell.angle_beta   90.00
_cell.angle_gamma   90.00
#
_symmetry.space_group_name_H-M   'P 1'
#
loop_
_entity.id
_entity.type
_entity.pdbx_description
1 polymer ?
#
loop_
_entity_poly.entity_id
_entity_poly.type
_entity_poly.pdbx_seq_one_letter_code
_entity_poly.pdbx_strand_id
1 'polypeptide(L)'
;VSPKRGDDVPPPPVGDEWRLRVATNEAAKGWGNLCAEASGKTRRCCEALRRDPLSMSDPDRQHRLRGRLATAVLGGTEHPQWEYEVTAGGRVRYLIDQAKRTVYLVYASTRHPKDTDT
;
A
#
# COMPACT_ATOMS: atom_id res chain seq x y z
N VAL A 1 13.44 -12.92 -1.37
CA VAL A 1 13.75 -11.88 -2.34
C VAL A 1 12.60 -10.88 -2.38
N SER A 2 12.93 -9.61 -2.22
CA SER A 2 11.93 -8.53 -2.25
C SER A 2 11.41 -8.32 -3.66
N PRO A 3 10.12 -8.01 -3.83
CA PRO A 3 9.58 -7.67 -5.14
C PRO A 3 10.21 -6.39 -5.68
N LYS A 4 10.27 -6.29 -7.00
CA LYS A 4 10.76 -5.12 -7.73
C LYS A 4 9.57 -4.39 -8.34
N ARG A 5 9.82 -3.15 -8.80
CA ARG A 5 8.78 -2.39 -9.49
C ARG A 5 8.14 -3.21 -10.60
N GLY A 6 6.82 -3.28 -10.58
CA GLY A 6 6.04 -4.05 -11.53
C GLY A 6 5.71 -5.46 -11.09
N ASP A 7 6.37 -5.96 -10.04
CA ASP A 7 6.15 -7.31 -9.55
C ASP A 7 4.93 -7.37 -8.63
N ASP A 8 4.30 -8.54 -8.60
CA ASP A 8 3.30 -8.84 -7.59
C ASP A 8 4.00 -9.11 -6.25
N VAL A 9 3.34 -8.74 -5.16
CA VAL A 9 3.78 -9.12 -3.82
C VAL A 9 3.28 -10.55 -3.56
N PRO A 10 4.19 -11.50 -3.30
CA PRO A 10 3.78 -12.87 -3.06
C PRO A 10 3.16 -13.05 -1.67
N PRO A 11 2.39 -14.12 -1.43
CA PRO A 11 1.92 -15.11 -2.41
C PRO A 11 0.81 -14.55 -3.30
N PRO A 12 0.45 -15.25 -4.39
CA PRO A 12 -0.61 -14.76 -5.28
C PRO A 12 -1.97 -14.74 -4.58
N PRO A 13 -2.89 -13.90 -5.03
CA PRO A 13 -4.23 -13.85 -4.44
C PRO A 13 -5.00 -15.15 -4.70
N VAL A 14 -5.88 -15.49 -3.76
CA VAL A 14 -6.77 -16.64 -3.91
C VAL A 14 -8.22 -16.17 -3.72
N GLY A 15 -9.13 -16.81 -4.42
CA GLY A 15 -10.54 -16.45 -4.35
C GLY A 15 -10.77 -15.01 -4.80
N ASP A 16 -11.47 -14.24 -3.98
CA ASP A 16 -11.80 -12.85 -4.27
C ASP A 16 -10.84 -11.85 -3.64
N GLU A 17 -9.67 -12.30 -3.20
CA GLU A 17 -8.63 -11.39 -2.70
C GLU A 17 -8.15 -10.44 -3.78
N TRP A 18 -7.72 -9.26 -3.34
CA TRP A 18 -7.13 -8.27 -4.23
C TRP A 18 -5.68 -8.64 -4.55
N ARG A 19 -5.26 -8.31 -5.76
CA ARG A 19 -3.85 -8.44 -6.14
C ARG A 19 -3.07 -7.28 -5.57
N LEU A 20 -1.90 -7.54 -5.02
CA LEU A 20 -0.96 -6.51 -4.59
C LEU A 20 0.19 -6.44 -5.58
N ARG A 21 0.48 -5.25 -6.06
CA ARG A 21 1.57 -5.04 -7.01
C ARG A 21 2.40 -3.83 -6.57
N VAL A 22 3.71 -3.96 -6.68
CA VAL A 22 4.62 -2.84 -6.38
C VAL A 22 4.73 -1.98 -7.62
N ALA A 23 4.40 -0.69 -7.52
CA ALA A 23 4.34 0.20 -8.68
C ALA A 23 5.56 1.11 -8.83
N THR A 24 6.35 1.29 -7.76
CA THR A 24 7.52 2.18 -7.80
C THR A 24 8.72 1.52 -7.15
N ASN A 25 9.92 1.99 -7.52
CA ASN A 25 11.15 1.51 -6.88
C ASN A 25 11.19 1.90 -5.41
N GLU A 26 10.68 3.07 -5.06
CA GLU A 26 10.61 3.53 -3.68
C GLU A 26 9.72 2.60 -2.84
N ALA A 27 8.57 2.22 -3.38
CA ALA A 27 7.68 1.30 -2.69
C ALA A 27 8.32 -0.09 -2.53
N ALA A 28 9.03 -0.56 -3.57
CA ALA A 28 9.71 -1.86 -3.51
C ALA A 28 10.75 -1.88 -2.40
N LYS A 29 11.59 -0.85 -2.34
CA LYS A 29 12.63 -0.73 -1.32
C LYS A 29 12.03 -0.61 0.08
N GLY A 30 11.06 0.27 0.25
CA GLY A 30 10.41 0.50 1.54
C GLY A 30 9.66 -0.72 2.04
N TRP A 31 8.99 -1.44 1.14
CA TRP A 31 8.30 -2.68 1.51
C TRP A 31 9.29 -3.72 2.04
N GLY A 32 10.43 -3.87 1.35
CA GLY A 32 11.49 -4.77 1.81
C GLY A 32 12.00 -4.39 3.20
N ASN A 33 12.19 -3.09 3.44
CA ASN A 33 12.62 -2.60 4.74
C ASN A 33 11.58 -2.89 5.84
N LEU A 34 10.30 -2.69 5.54
CA LEU A 34 9.23 -3.01 6.47
C LEU A 34 9.17 -4.50 6.78
N CYS A 35 9.34 -5.35 5.76
CA CYS A 35 9.38 -6.80 5.96
C CYS A 35 10.54 -7.20 6.88
N ALA A 36 11.68 -6.54 6.75
CA ALA A 36 12.86 -6.85 7.56
C ALA A 36 12.71 -6.35 9.00
N GLU A 37 12.14 -5.15 9.19
CA GLU A 37 12.11 -4.52 10.51
C GLU A 37 10.82 -4.81 11.30
N ALA A 38 9.73 -5.10 10.63
CA ALA A 38 8.42 -5.29 11.26
C ALA A 38 7.62 -6.36 10.53
N SER A 39 8.18 -7.56 10.43
CA SER A 39 7.62 -8.62 9.61
C SER A 39 6.16 -8.96 9.95
N GLY A 40 5.84 -9.08 11.23
CA GLY A 40 4.49 -9.43 11.68
C GLY A 40 3.46 -8.35 11.33
N LYS A 41 3.81 -7.09 11.58
CA LYS A 41 2.92 -5.96 11.29
C LYS A 41 2.77 -5.74 9.78
N THR A 42 3.85 -5.96 9.03
CA THR A 42 3.82 -5.86 7.58
C THR A 42 2.95 -6.95 6.98
N ARG A 43 3.00 -8.16 7.53
CA ARG A 43 2.12 -9.25 7.11
C ARG A 43 0.65 -8.90 7.36
N ARG A 44 0.33 -8.30 8.50
CA ARG A 44 -1.04 -7.86 8.78
C ARG A 44 -1.51 -6.82 7.77
N CYS A 45 -0.63 -5.89 7.41
CA CYS A 45 -0.91 -4.91 6.36
C CYS A 45 -1.22 -5.62 5.04
N CYS A 46 -0.36 -6.54 4.63
CA CYS A 46 -0.52 -7.31 3.41
C CYS A 46 -1.88 -8.02 3.38
N GLU A 47 -2.23 -8.71 4.47
CA GLU A 47 -3.49 -9.42 4.57
C GLU A 47 -4.69 -8.47 4.54
N ALA A 48 -4.59 -7.33 5.21
CA ALA A 48 -5.66 -6.34 5.22
C ALA A 48 -5.91 -5.79 3.81
N LEU A 49 -4.84 -5.47 3.09
CA LEU A 49 -4.96 -4.93 1.73
C LEU A 49 -5.50 -5.96 0.74
N ARG A 50 -5.20 -7.23 0.92
CA ARG A 50 -5.74 -8.29 0.07
C ARG A 50 -7.21 -8.54 0.32
N ARG A 51 -7.63 -8.38 1.58
CA ARG A 51 -8.99 -8.68 1.99
C ARG A 51 -9.92 -7.51 1.74
N ASP A 52 -9.53 -6.32 2.17
CA ASP A 52 -10.37 -5.13 2.05
C ASP A 52 -9.54 -3.85 2.05
N PRO A 53 -8.98 -3.47 0.89
CA PRO A 53 -8.16 -2.26 0.81
C PRO A 53 -8.95 -0.96 0.94
N LEU A 54 -10.28 -1.03 0.91
CA LEU A 54 -11.17 0.13 1.03
C LEU A 54 -11.87 0.16 2.39
N SER A 55 -11.34 -0.57 3.37
CA SER A 55 -11.94 -0.65 4.69
C SER A 55 -11.95 0.70 5.40
N MET A 56 -13.09 1.04 6.02
CA MET A 56 -13.24 2.25 6.83
C MET A 56 -13.49 1.91 8.29
N SER A 57 -13.26 0.66 8.69
CA SER A 57 -13.52 0.20 10.05
C SER A 57 -12.50 0.71 11.06
N ASP A 58 -11.30 1.07 10.61
CA ASP A 58 -10.24 1.59 11.49
C ASP A 58 -9.52 2.75 10.78
N PRO A 59 -10.13 3.94 10.77
CA PRO A 59 -9.59 5.07 10.02
C PRO A 59 -8.26 5.61 10.53
N ASP A 60 -7.90 5.32 11.79
CA ASP A 60 -6.59 5.70 12.31
C ASP A 60 -5.47 4.87 11.67
N ARG A 61 -5.78 3.63 11.30
CA ARG A 61 -4.81 2.73 10.70
C ARG A 61 -4.88 2.72 9.18
N GLN A 62 -6.08 2.85 8.61
CA GLN A 62 -6.29 2.71 7.17
C GLN A 62 -7.32 3.74 6.73
N HIS A 63 -6.90 4.66 5.87
CA HIS A 63 -7.79 5.73 5.44
C HIS A 63 -7.40 6.27 4.07
N ARG A 64 -8.37 6.89 3.42
CA ARG A 64 -8.12 7.59 2.17
C ARG A 64 -7.41 8.91 2.45
N LEU A 65 -6.41 9.23 1.64
CA LEU A 65 -5.71 10.51 1.75
C LEU A 65 -6.58 11.64 1.19
N ARG A 66 -6.24 12.87 1.55
CA ARG A 66 -7.03 14.06 1.22
C ARG A 66 -6.20 15.09 0.46
N GLY A 67 -6.89 16.09 -0.08
CA GLY A 67 -6.24 17.18 -0.78
C GLY A 67 -5.49 16.69 -2.01
N ARG A 68 -4.30 17.21 -2.22
CA ARG A 68 -3.47 16.84 -3.36
C ARG A 68 -3.03 15.37 -3.34
N LEU A 69 -3.12 14.73 -2.17
CA LEU A 69 -2.76 13.32 -2.03
C LEU A 69 -3.95 12.38 -2.22
N ALA A 70 -5.15 12.90 -2.44
CA ALA A 70 -6.37 12.10 -2.55
C ALA A 70 -6.33 11.14 -3.73
N THR A 71 -5.62 11.50 -4.79
CA THR A 71 -5.45 10.67 -5.97
C THR A 71 -4.02 10.76 -6.46
N ALA A 72 -3.61 9.79 -7.28
CA ALA A 72 -2.32 9.84 -7.96
C ALA A 72 -2.44 9.14 -9.30
N VAL A 73 -1.59 9.53 -10.24
CA VAL A 73 -1.61 8.99 -11.60
C VAL A 73 -0.62 7.82 -11.69
N LEU A 74 -1.09 6.73 -12.29
CA LEU A 74 -0.24 5.60 -12.60
C LEU A 74 -0.62 5.09 -13.99
N GLY A 75 0.38 5.01 -14.88
CA GLY A 75 0.14 4.57 -16.25
C GLY A 75 -0.85 5.45 -17.00
N GLY A 76 -0.86 6.75 -16.71
CA GLY A 76 -1.76 7.69 -17.36
C GLY A 76 -3.18 7.74 -16.80
N THR A 77 -3.46 6.95 -15.77
CA THR A 77 -4.79 6.89 -15.15
C THR A 77 -4.73 7.36 -13.70
N GLU A 78 -5.68 8.20 -13.31
CA GLU A 78 -5.80 8.68 -11.95
C GLU A 78 -6.54 7.66 -11.10
N HIS A 79 -6.01 7.37 -9.91
CA HIS A 79 -6.59 6.41 -8.97
C HIS A 79 -6.72 7.01 -7.59
N PRO A 80 -7.72 6.59 -6.80
CA PRO A 80 -7.80 6.98 -5.39
C PRO A 80 -6.57 6.51 -4.63
N GLN A 81 -6.07 7.34 -3.73
CA GLN A 81 -4.89 7.02 -2.93
C GLN A 81 -5.26 6.87 -1.46
N TRP A 82 -4.75 5.80 -0.86
CA TRP A 82 -4.98 5.43 0.54
C TRP A 82 -3.66 5.26 1.26
N GLU A 83 -3.71 5.28 2.58
CA GLU A 83 -2.55 5.06 3.43
C GLU A 83 -2.89 4.04 4.51
N TYR A 84 -1.94 3.15 4.79
CA TYR A 84 -2.03 2.17 5.87
C TYR A 84 -0.88 2.41 6.84
N GLU A 85 -1.21 2.52 8.13
CA GLU A 85 -0.22 2.64 9.19
C GLU A 85 0.25 1.24 9.60
N VAL A 86 1.46 0.89 9.18
CA VAL A 86 2.03 -0.44 9.48
C VAL A 86 2.57 -0.48 10.91
N THR A 87 3.35 0.54 11.28
CA THR A 87 3.88 0.73 12.63
C THR A 87 3.60 2.18 13.03
N ALA A 88 3.99 2.56 14.25
CA ALA A 88 3.82 3.94 14.69
C ALA A 88 4.44 4.95 13.72
N GLY A 89 5.58 4.62 13.10
CA GLY A 89 6.23 5.47 12.11
C GLY A 89 6.04 5.00 10.67
N GLY A 90 5.89 3.69 10.48
CA GLY A 90 5.88 3.10 9.13
C GLY A 90 4.56 3.25 8.41
N ARG A 91 4.63 3.61 7.12
CA ARG A 91 3.45 3.86 6.29
C ARG A 91 3.59 3.20 4.94
N VAL A 92 2.44 2.76 4.41
CA VAL A 92 2.32 2.29 3.04
C VAL A 92 1.23 3.12 2.37
N ARG A 93 1.54 3.69 1.20
CA ARG A 93 0.53 4.35 0.36
C ARG A 93 0.26 3.49 -0.85
N TYR A 94 -1.01 3.40 -1.19
CA TYR A 94 -1.43 2.52 -2.28
C TYR A 94 -2.56 3.14 -3.08
N LEU A 95 -2.63 2.75 -4.35
CA LEU A 95 -3.68 3.18 -5.26
C LEU A 95 -4.64 2.03 -5.51
N ILE A 96 -5.90 2.37 -5.74
CA ILE A 96 -6.97 1.39 -5.93
C ILE A 96 -7.39 1.37 -7.40
N ASP A 97 -7.35 0.19 -8.00
CA ASP A 97 -7.94 -0.07 -9.31
C ASP A 97 -9.02 -1.11 -9.13
N GLN A 98 -10.26 -0.65 -8.96
CA GLN A 98 -11.38 -1.55 -8.71
C GLN A 98 -11.70 -2.46 -9.90
N ALA A 99 -11.57 -1.93 -11.11
CA ALA A 99 -11.86 -2.70 -12.31
C ALA A 99 -10.97 -3.94 -12.41
N LYS A 100 -9.71 -3.80 -12.02
CA LYS A 100 -8.74 -4.90 -12.06
C LYS A 100 -8.58 -5.59 -10.71
N ARG A 101 -9.30 -5.18 -9.68
CA ARG A 101 -9.14 -5.64 -8.30
C ARG A 101 -7.67 -5.69 -7.90
N THR A 102 -6.98 -4.61 -8.16
CA THR A 102 -5.55 -4.50 -7.92
C THR A 102 -5.24 -3.31 -7.03
N VAL A 103 -4.33 -3.52 -6.09
CA VAL A 103 -3.78 -2.51 -5.20
C VAL A 103 -2.34 -2.27 -5.63
N TYR A 104 -2.01 -1.03 -5.95
CA TYR A 104 -0.65 -0.65 -6.35
C TYR A 104 0.03 0.04 -5.20
N LEU A 105 1.11 -0.56 -4.69
CA LEU A 105 1.93 0.06 -3.65
C LEU A 105 2.82 1.10 -4.32
N VAL A 106 2.63 2.36 -3.97
CA VAL A 106 3.38 3.47 -4.58
C VAL A 106 4.37 4.10 -3.63
N TYR A 107 4.23 3.87 -2.34
CA TYR A 107 5.13 4.38 -1.33
C TYR A 107 5.12 3.44 -0.12
N ALA A 108 6.30 3.17 0.43
CA ALA A 108 6.43 2.41 1.66
C ALA A 108 7.67 2.92 2.39
N SER A 109 7.56 3.05 3.71
CA SER A 109 8.67 3.54 4.51
C SER A 109 8.51 3.09 5.96
N THR A 110 9.64 2.88 6.62
CA THR A 110 9.66 2.63 8.06
C THR A 110 9.52 3.92 8.86
N ARG A 111 9.55 5.08 8.18
CA ARG A 111 9.45 6.40 8.80
C ARG A 111 8.20 7.11 8.36
N HIS A 112 7.71 7.99 9.23
CA HIS A 112 6.53 8.79 8.95
C HIS A 112 6.78 9.70 7.74
N PRO A 113 5.88 9.75 6.74
CA PRO A 113 6.05 10.63 5.59
C PRO A 113 5.99 12.11 6.01
N LYS A 114 6.84 12.93 5.39
CA LYS A 114 6.91 14.36 5.72
C LYS A 114 5.70 15.14 5.27
N ASP A 115 4.98 14.66 4.27
CA ASP A 115 3.83 15.37 3.68
C ASP A 115 2.49 14.89 4.24
N THR A 116 2.49 14.15 5.33
CA THR A 116 1.28 13.53 5.90
C THR A 116 0.32 14.55 6.53
N ASP A 117 0.85 15.67 6.98
CA ASP A 117 0.11 16.64 7.81
C ASP A 117 -0.68 17.66 7.00
N THR A 118 -0.85 17.44 5.74
CA THR A 118 -1.60 18.35 4.88
C THR A 118 -3.09 18.05 4.87
#